data_66b3d67f4daea305f450840728b168ba
#
_entry.id   66b3d67f4daea305f450840728b168ba
#
_cell.length_a   1.000
_cell.length_b   1.000
_cell.length_c   1.000
_cell.angle_alpha   90.00
_cell.angle_beta   90.00
_cell.angle_gamma   90.00
#
_symmetry.space_group_name_H-M   'P 1'
#
loop_
_entity.id
_entity.type
_entity.pdbx_description
1 polymer ?
#
loop_
_entity_poly.entity_id
_entity_poly.type
_entity_poly.pdbx_seq_one_letter_code
_entity_poly.pdbx_strand_id
1 'polypeptide(L)'
;MNAPEGPIPTIIGAALAQDTFDKFRALIYQKTGIHMREGKQILIANRLRKRLVQLKLDSYEEYYSLLTAGRCTAVEMTHFIDAVSTNETYFFREGNHFTALSATILPELFRAHAKVRIWSAGCSTGEEVYTLRIVADQAARAAGAREPEIIGTDISTTVIGRAREGVYRDRALRLVPPDLLKEYFVRVDDAGAFQVSAAARAHVEFKVHNLFTDPPPWEGVNIIFCRNVMIYFDKPTQTKLVDGIFARAIHPDGYLFIGHSESLSSFTTCFTYASSLKAPIYRKKKAKDAFGITKDAFGITKEGTL
;
A
#
# COMPACT_ATOMS: atom_id res chain seq x y z
N MET A 1 1.80 -27.35 -44.04
CA MET A 1 0.36 -27.04 -43.96
C MET A 1 0.18 -26.10 -42.79
N ASN A 2 0.03 -24.80 -43.10
CA ASN A 2 -0.22 -23.76 -42.09
C ASN A 2 -1.68 -23.91 -41.66
N ALA A 3 -1.91 -24.06 -40.36
CA ALA A 3 -3.25 -23.96 -39.79
C ALA A 3 -3.84 -22.57 -40.10
N PRO A 4 -5.14 -22.47 -40.42
CA PRO A 4 -5.74 -21.17 -40.69
C PRO A 4 -5.75 -20.36 -39.40
N GLU A 5 -5.13 -19.18 -39.46
CA GLU A 5 -5.30 -18.14 -38.43
C GLU A 5 -6.81 -17.82 -38.39
N GLY A 6 -7.44 -18.13 -37.27
CA GLY A 6 -8.82 -17.73 -37.03
C GLY A 6 -8.94 -16.19 -37.04
N PRO A 7 -10.13 -15.64 -37.27
CA PRO A 7 -10.33 -14.21 -37.36
C PRO A 7 -9.83 -13.53 -36.07
N ILE A 8 -9.03 -12.47 -36.26
CA ILE A 8 -8.57 -11.59 -35.17
C ILE A 8 -9.83 -11.09 -34.46
N PRO A 9 -9.97 -11.29 -33.14
CA PRO A 9 -11.18 -10.90 -32.42
C PRO A 9 -11.51 -9.42 -32.63
N THR A 10 -12.75 -9.13 -32.96
CA THR A 10 -13.31 -7.80 -33.29
C THR A 10 -13.27 -6.81 -32.13
N ILE A 11 -12.66 -7.18 -31.00
CA ILE A 11 -12.55 -6.38 -29.76
C ILE A 11 -11.78 -5.07 -29.93
N ILE A 12 -11.04 -4.88 -31.04
CA ILE A 12 -10.16 -3.72 -31.26
C ILE A 12 -10.93 -2.38 -31.30
N GLY A 13 -12.28 -2.40 -31.33
CA GLY A 13 -13.13 -1.21 -31.41
C GLY A 13 -14.32 -1.16 -30.45
N ALA A 14 -14.58 -2.19 -29.66
CA ALA A 14 -15.73 -2.19 -28.77
C ALA A 14 -15.53 -1.16 -27.63
N ALA A 15 -16.38 -0.11 -27.62
CA ALA A 15 -16.44 0.82 -26.50
C ALA A 15 -17.10 0.10 -25.29
N LEU A 16 -16.54 0.25 -24.11
CA LEU A 16 -17.21 -0.18 -22.88
C LEU A 16 -18.47 0.68 -22.68
N ALA A 17 -19.67 0.09 -22.71
CA ALA A 17 -20.92 0.81 -22.49
C ALA A 17 -21.00 1.38 -21.06
N GLN A 18 -21.71 2.51 -20.89
CA GLN A 18 -21.80 3.17 -19.57
C GLN A 18 -22.41 2.26 -18.50
N ASP A 19 -23.50 1.55 -18.81
CA ASP A 19 -24.13 0.60 -17.89
C ASP A 19 -23.19 -0.52 -17.46
N THR A 20 -22.43 -1.07 -18.38
CA THR A 20 -21.43 -2.10 -18.10
C THR A 20 -20.24 -1.55 -17.30
N PHE A 21 -19.82 -0.32 -17.58
CA PHE A 21 -18.82 0.38 -16.76
C PHE A 21 -19.28 0.57 -15.31
N ASP A 22 -20.54 0.96 -15.11
CA ASP A 22 -21.10 1.14 -13.76
C ASP A 22 -21.19 -0.19 -12.99
N LYS A 23 -21.52 -1.28 -13.68
CA LYS A 23 -21.44 -2.63 -13.13
C LYS A 23 -20.02 -3.01 -12.71
N PHE A 24 -19.00 -2.74 -13.54
CA PHE A 24 -17.59 -2.96 -13.17
C PHE A 24 -17.17 -2.08 -11.99
N ARG A 25 -17.58 -0.81 -11.93
CA ARG A 25 -17.31 0.08 -10.78
C ARG A 25 -17.82 -0.53 -9.47
N ALA A 26 -19.06 -1.01 -9.47
CA ALA A 26 -19.66 -1.66 -8.30
C ALA A 26 -18.88 -2.92 -7.89
N LEU A 27 -18.51 -3.78 -8.86
CA LEU A 27 -17.74 -4.98 -8.60
C LEU A 27 -16.33 -4.66 -8.06
N ILE A 28 -15.63 -3.70 -8.65
CA ILE A 28 -14.32 -3.22 -8.19
C ILE A 28 -14.42 -2.75 -6.74
N TYR A 29 -15.39 -1.89 -6.43
CA TYR A 29 -15.60 -1.40 -5.07
C TYR A 29 -15.88 -2.54 -4.09
N GLN A 30 -16.79 -3.44 -4.44
CA GLN A 30 -17.14 -4.60 -3.62
C GLN A 30 -15.93 -5.49 -3.29
N LYS A 31 -15.04 -5.69 -4.26
CA LYS A 31 -13.89 -6.60 -4.11
C LYS A 31 -12.66 -5.94 -3.49
N THR A 32 -12.47 -4.64 -3.70
CA THR A 32 -11.18 -3.98 -3.40
C THR A 32 -11.32 -2.71 -2.55
N GLY A 33 -12.53 -2.16 -2.41
CA GLY A 33 -12.76 -0.84 -1.81
C GLY A 33 -12.34 0.33 -2.71
N ILE A 34 -11.77 0.08 -3.89
CA ILE A 34 -11.35 1.13 -4.82
C ILE A 34 -12.59 1.86 -5.36
N HIS A 35 -12.65 3.16 -5.07
CA HIS A 35 -13.71 4.03 -5.56
C HIS A 35 -13.34 4.59 -6.95
N MET A 36 -13.88 3.97 -7.99
CA MET A 36 -13.68 4.40 -9.37
C MET A 36 -14.59 5.58 -9.70
N ARG A 37 -14.01 6.77 -9.95
CA ARG A 37 -14.76 7.97 -10.32
C ARG A 37 -15.36 7.86 -11.71
N GLU A 38 -16.41 8.62 -11.97
CA GLU A 38 -16.94 8.83 -13.32
C GLU A 38 -15.86 9.32 -14.29
N GLY A 39 -16.04 9.07 -15.58
CA GLY A 39 -15.06 9.44 -16.62
C GLY A 39 -13.82 8.54 -16.70
N LYS A 40 -13.72 7.45 -15.91
CA LYS A 40 -12.64 6.46 -15.99
C LYS A 40 -12.94 5.27 -16.90
N GLN A 41 -14.00 5.35 -17.70
CA GLN A 41 -14.47 4.29 -18.60
C GLN A 41 -13.37 3.81 -19.57
N ILE A 42 -12.68 4.75 -20.25
CA ILE A 42 -11.58 4.43 -21.17
C ILE A 42 -10.42 3.73 -20.44
N LEU A 43 -10.11 4.16 -19.22
CA LEU A 43 -9.06 3.54 -18.40
C LEU A 43 -9.39 2.07 -18.11
N ILE A 44 -10.61 1.79 -17.66
CA ILE A 44 -11.05 0.43 -17.35
C ILE A 44 -11.13 -0.40 -18.63
N ALA A 45 -11.68 0.12 -19.70
CA ALA A 45 -11.70 -0.56 -21.00
C ALA A 45 -10.30 -1.01 -21.44
N ASN A 46 -9.33 -0.09 -21.40
CA ASN A 46 -7.95 -0.39 -21.78
C ASN A 46 -7.29 -1.44 -20.88
N ARG A 47 -7.56 -1.39 -19.57
CA ARG A 47 -7.01 -2.35 -18.59
C ARG A 47 -7.60 -3.75 -18.77
N LEU A 48 -8.91 -3.85 -19.01
CA LEU A 48 -9.60 -5.13 -19.17
C LEU A 48 -9.42 -5.74 -20.56
N ARG A 49 -9.15 -4.93 -21.60
CA ARG A 49 -8.99 -5.41 -22.99
C ARG A 49 -8.03 -6.59 -23.10
N LYS A 50 -6.88 -6.53 -22.39
CA LYS A 50 -5.92 -7.63 -22.42
C LYS A 50 -6.52 -8.94 -21.91
N ARG A 51 -7.40 -8.88 -20.89
CA ARG A 51 -8.07 -10.08 -20.36
C ARG A 51 -9.07 -10.64 -21.34
N LEU A 52 -9.86 -9.77 -21.98
CA LEU A 52 -10.82 -10.22 -23.02
C LEU A 52 -10.10 -10.98 -24.13
N VAL A 53 -9.00 -10.42 -24.66
CA VAL A 53 -8.19 -11.07 -25.70
C VAL A 53 -7.67 -12.43 -25.23
N GLN A 54 -7.11 -12.52 -24.01
CA GLN A 54 -6.57 -13.76 -23.47
C GLN A 54 -7.64 -14.85 -23.27
N LEU A 55 -8.85 -14.43 -22.89
CA LEU A 55 -9.99 -15.34 -22.66
C LEU A 55 -10.81 -15.60 -23.92
N LYS A 56 -10.49 -14.93 -25.06
CA LYS A 56 -11.21 -15.00 -26.32
C LYS A 56 -12.70 -14.60 -26.17
N LEU A 57 -12.96 -13.55 -25.40
CA LEU A 57 -14.29 -12.98 -25.20
C LEU A 57 -14.51 -11.83 -26.18
N ASP A 58 -15.74 -11.69 -26.68
CA ASP A 58 -16.08 -10.70 -27.69
C ASP A 58 -16.59 -9.36 -27.11
N SER A 59 -16.94 -9.34 -25.82
CA SER A 59 -17.49 -8.13 -25.18
C SER A 59 -17.13 -8.00 -23.69
N TYR A 60 -17.23 -6.77 -23.18
CA TYR A 60 -17.09 -6.49 -21.74
C TYR A 60 -18.25 -7.07 -20.94
N GLU A 61 -19.43 -7.18 -21.51
CA GLU A 61 -20.63 -7.78 -20.94
C GLU A 61 -20.42 -9.27 -20.66
N GLU A 62 -19.81 -9.98 -21.60
CA GLU A 62 -19.44 -11.40 -21.40
C GLU A 62 -18.43 -11.56 -20.29
N TYR A 63 -17.42 -10.67 -20.23
CA TYR A 63 -16.44 -10.72 -19.16
C TYR A 63 -17.06 -10.42 -17.80
N TYR A 64 -17.94 -9.42 -17.71
CA TYR A 64 -18.69 -9.16 -16.49
C TYR A 64 -19.54 -10.34 -16.05
N SER A 65 -20.24 -10.98 -16.99
CA SER A 65 -21.03 -12.19 -16.74
C SER A 65 -20.17 -13.35 -16.24
N LEU A 66 -18.99 -13.55 -16.82
CA LEU A 66 -18.03 -14.56 -16.36
C LEU A 66 -17.60 -14.30 -14.93
N LEU A 67 -17.31 -13.04 -14.55
CA LEU A 67 -16.89 -12.69 -13.20
C LEU A 67 -18.01 -12.84 -12.15
N THR A 68 -19.28 -12.74 -12.53
CA THR A 68 -20.40 -12.65 -11.58
C THR A 68 -21.35 -13.85 -11.56
N ALA A 69 -21.41 -14.64 -12.64
CA ALA A 69 -22.35 -15.73 -12.80
C ALA A 69 -21.98 -17.05 -12.08
N GLY A 70 -21.16 -17.01 -11.04
CA GLY A 70 -20.73 -18.21 -10.28
C GLY A 70 -19.75 -19.14 -11.03
N ARG A 71 -19.32 -18.75 -12.23
CA ARG A 71 -18.34 -19.48 -13.06
C ARG A 71 -16.93 -18.90 -12.99
N CYS A 72 -16.74 -17.81 -12.27
CA CYS A 72 -15.45 -17.17 -12.08
C CYS A 72 -14.53 -18.04 -11.20
N THR A 73 -13.38 -18.41 -11.74
CA THR A 73 -12.35 -19.05 -10.92
C THR A 73 -11.67 -18.02 -10.00
N ALA A 74 -11.11 -18.46 -8.87
CA ALA A 74 -10.31 -17.60 -8.01
C ALA A 74 -9.12 -16.97 -8.76
N VAL A 75 -8.54 -17.70 -9.70
CA VAL A 75 -7.45 -17.24 -10.56
C VAL A 75 -7.91 -16.09 -11.46
N GLU A 76 -9.09 -16.20 -12.08
CA GLU A 76 -9.58 -15.12 -12.94
C GLU A 76 -9.96 -13.85 -12.13
N MET A 77 -10.55 -14.03 -10.97
CA MET A 77 -10.81 -12.90 -10.07
C MET A 77 -9.51 -12.18 -9.67
N THR A 78 -8.43 -12.91 -9.43
CA THR A 78 -7.10 -12.37 -9.18
C THR A 78 -6.59 -11.56 -10.38
N HIS A 79 -6.70 -12.10 -11.59
CA HIS A 79 -6.32 -11.37 -12.82
C HIS A 79 -7.16 -10.10 -13.02
N PHE A 80 -8.45 -10.15 -12.70
CA PHE A 80 -9.31 -8.97 -12.74
C PHE A 80 -8.83 -7.88 -11.76
N ILE A 81 -8.55 -8.25 -10.50
CA ILE A 81 -8.04 -7.33 -9.48
C ILE A 81 -6.69 -6.76 -9.91
N ASP A 82 -5.76 -7.59 -10.39
CA ASP A 82 -4.46 -7.14 -10.91
C ASP A 82 -4.62 -6.14 -12.06
N ALA A 83 -5.55 -6.38 -12.98
CA ALA A 83 -5.77 -5.49 -14.12
C ALA A 83 -6.31 -4.11 -13.72
N VAL A 84 -7.19 -4.03 -12.69
CA VAL A 84 -7.79 -2.75 -12.28
C VAL A 84 -6.96 -1.98 -11.27
N SER A 85 -5.96 -2.59 -10.65
CA SER A 85 -5.05 -1.97 -9.68
C SER A 85 -4.08 -0.99 -10.37
N THR A 86 -3.60 0.00 -9.61
CA THR A 86 -2.59 0.97 -10.08
C THR A 86 -1.35 0.85 -9.22
N ASN A 87 -0.20 0.58 -9.84
CA ASN A 87 1.00 0.11 -9.15
C ASN A 87 2.24 0.95 -9.48
N GLU A 88 2.12 2.30 -9.50
CA GLU A 88 3.28 3.16 -9.77
C GLU A 88 4.10 3.39 -8.51
N THR A 89 5.38 3.00 -8.55
CA THR A 89 6.32 3.15 -7.45
C THR A 89 7.76 3.28 -7.96
N TYR A 90 8.67 3.73 -7.11
CA TYR A 90 10.12 3.80 -7.34
C TYR A 90 10.86 3.95 -6.02
N PHE A 91 12.15 3.59 -5.99
CA PHE A 91 13.00 3.71 -4.81
C PHE A 91 13.10 5.17 -4.33
N PHE A 92 13.09 5.38 -3.02
CA PHE A 92 13.21 6.69 -2.36
C PHE A 92 12.15 7.72 -2.77
N ARG A 93 10.96 7.28 -3.24
CA ARG A 93 9.83 8.16 -3.51
C ARG A 93 9.48 8.99 -2.27
N GLU A 94 9.38 10.34 -2.43
CA GLU A 94 9.09 11.28 -1.33
C GLU A 94 10.12 11.18 -0.20
N GLY A 95 11.41 11.47 -0.51
CA GLY A 95 12.59 11.21 0.31
C GLY A 95 12.56 11.80 1.73
N ASN A 96 11.80 12.89 1.98
CA ASN A 96 11.65 13.48 3.31
C ASN A 96 11.05 12.52 4.36
N HIS A 97 10.23 11.55 3.94
CA HIS A 97 9.76 10.49 4.83
C HIS A 97 10.92 9.64 5.36
N PHE A 98 11.85 9.26 4.48
CA PHE A 98 13.00 8.44 4.86
C PHE A 98 14.02 9.21 5.67
N THR A 99 14.14 10.53 5.44
CA THR A 99 14.96 11.42 6.29
C THR A 99 14.39 11.48 7.71
N ALA A 100 13.08 11.72 7.87
CA ALA A 100 12.45 11.72 9.19
C ALA A 100 12.54 10.34 9.87
N LEU A 101 12.38 9.26 9.09
CA LEU A 101 12.49 7.88 9.58
C LEU A 101 13.88 7.60 10.15
N SER A 102 14.95 7.89 9.40
CA SER A 102 16.34 7.57 9.80
C SER A 102 16.86 8.49 10.89
N ALA A 103 16.60 9.81 10.78
CA ALA A 103 17.18 10.79 11.70
C ALA A 103 16.47 10.86 13.06
N THR A 104 15.18 10.53 13.13
CA THR A 104 14.37 10.77 14.33
C THR A 104 13.64 9.51 14.82
N ILE A 105 12.84 8.89 13.94
CA ILE A 105 11.87 7.87 14.37
C ILE A 105 12.56 6.55 14.74
N LEU A 106 13.43 6.01 13.87
CA LEU A 106 14.14 4.76 14.17
C LEU A 106 15.04 4.86 15.40
N PRO A 107 15.85 5.93 15.61
CA PRO A 107 16.60 6.09 16.85
C PRO A 107 15.73 6.16 18.10
N GLU A 108 14.53 6.79 18.05
CA GLU A 108 13.55 6.77 19.15
C GLU A 108 13.06 5.35 19.42
N LEU A 109 12.64 4.63 18.38
CA LEU A 109 12.10 3.28 18.51
C LEU A 109 13.14 2.25 18.94
N PHE A 110 14.39 2.34 18.52
CA PHE A 110 15.46 1.43 18.94
C PHE A 110 15.78 1.57 20.44
N ARG A 111 15.63 2.78 21.00
CA ARG A 111 15.78 2.98 22.45
C ARG A 111 14.61 2.43 23.25
N ALA A 112 13.40 2.48 22.66
CA ALA A 112 12.16 2.11 23.35
C ALA A 112 11.79 0.62 23.21
N HIS A 113 12.23 -0.03 22.15
CA HIS A 113 11.78 -1.37 21.78
C HIS A 113 12.94 -2.29 21.39
N ALA A 114 12.97 -3.50 21.97
CA ALA A 114 13.93 -4.55 21.59
C ALA A 114 13.70 -5.08 20.17
N LYS A 115 12.49 -4.89 19.64
CA LYS A 115 12.07 -5.34 18.30
C LYS A 115 11.22 -4.26 17.65
N VAL A 116 11.62 -3.81 16.47
CA VAL A 116 10.87 -2.85 15.65
C VAL A 116 10.24 -3.57 14.46
N ARG A 117 8.97 -3.29 14.19
CA ARG A 117 8.20 -3.85 13.08
C ARG A 117 7.68 -2.74 12.18
N ILE A 118 7.85 -2.89 10.87
CA ILE A 118 7.43 -1.95 9.84
C ILE A 118 6.51 -2.67 8.85
N TRP A 119 5.35 -2.08 8.56
CA TRP A 119 4.41 -2.56 7.56
C TRP A 119 4.27 -1.54 6.42
N SER A 120 4.60 -1.94 5.20
CA SER A 120 4.30 -1.20 3.96
C SER A 120 2.98 -1.76 3.40
N ALA A 121 1.91 -0.96 3.52
CA ALA A 121 0.54 -1.30 3.14
C ALA A 121 0.21 -0.72 1.76
N GLY A 122 0.17 -1.56 0.73
CA GLY A 122 0.12 -1.17 -0.68
C GLY A 122 1.53 -1.00 -1.25
N CYS A 123 2.37 -2.02 -1.09
CA CYS A 123 3.82 -1.95 -1.38
C CYS A 123 4.16 -2.03 -2.88
N SER A 124 3.17 -2.31 -3.75
CA SER A 124 3.37 -2.49 -5.19
C SER A 124 4.50 -3.49 -5.51
N THR A 125 5.40 -3.15 -6.42
CA THR A 125 6.53 -3.99 -6.84
C THR A 125 7.71 -4.00 -5.87
N GLY A 126 7.55 -3.46 -4.65
CA GLY A 126 8.46 -3.67 -3.52
C GLY A 126 9.53 -2.59 -3.32
N GLU A 127 9.63 -1.57 -4.17
CA GLU A 127 10.64 -0.51 -4.08
C GLU A 127 10.59 0.24 -2.75
N GLU A 128 9.38 0.49 -2.20
CA GLU A 128 9.22 1.10 -0.88
C GLU A 128 9.74 0.18 0.22
N VAL A 129 9.43 -1.10 0.19
CA VAL A 129 9.86 -2.10 1.18
C VAL A 129 11.38 -2.21 1.21
N TYR A 130 12.02 -2.27 0.05
CA TYR A 130 13.48 -2.33 -0.02
C TYR A 130 14.14 -0.99 0.32
N THR A 131 13.49 0.14 0.02
CA THR A 131 13.96 1.45 0.54
C THR A 131 13.91 1.48 2.07
N LEU A 132 12.82 1.01 2.67
CA LEU A 132 12.69 0.87 4.12
C LEU A 132 13.77 -0.06 4.68
N ARG A 133 14.05 -1.17 4.01
CA ARG A 133 15.12 -2.11 4.42
C ARG A 133 16.48 -1.44 4.42
N ILE A 134 16.86 -0.72 3.35
CA ILE A 134 18.12 -0.01 3.25
C ILE A 134 18.26 1.04 4.36
N VAL A 135 17.26 1.89 4.53
CA VAL A 135 17.26 2.96 5.54
C VAL A 135 17.30 2.38 6.98
N ALA A 136 16.54 1.32 7.22
CA ALA A 136 16.48 0.67 8.53
C ALA A 136 17.79 -0.05 8.89
N ASP A 137 18.43 -0.70 7.93
CA ASP A 137 19.72 -1.34 8.08
C ASP A 137 20.81 -0.33 8.46
N GLN A 138 20.91 0.78 7.73
CA GLN A 138 21.87 1.83 8.02
C GLN A 138 21.63 2.44 9.42
N ALA A 139 20.37 2.72 9.79
CA ALA A 139 20.03 3.26 11.09
C ALA A 139 20.31 2.27 12.24
N ALA A 140 20.03 0.98 12.04
CA ALA A 140 20.31 -0.07 13.02
C ALA A 140 21.82 -0.25 13.25
N ARG A 141 22.61 -0.28 12.17
CA ARG A 141 24.09 -0.34 12.28
C ARG A 141 24.64 0.86 13.03
N ALA A 142 24.18 2.08 12.72
CA ALA A 142 24.63 3.30 13.39
C ALA A 142 24.25 3.32 14.89
N ALA A 143 23.15 2.71 15.26
CA ALA A 143 22.67 2.65 16.66
C ALA A 143 23.16 1.41 17.44
N GLY A 144 23.84 0.46 16.81
CA GLY A 144 24.13 -0.85 17.40
C GLY A 144 22.87 -1.64 17.78
N ALA A 145 21.76 -1.42 17.04
CA ALA A 145 20.46 -1.99 17.31
C ALA A 145 20.19 -3.21 16.41
N ARG A 146 19.19 -4.00 16.80
CA ARG A 146 18.68 -5.09 15.96
C ARG A 146 17.93 -4.52 14.75
N GLU A 147 18.12 -5.12 13.60
CA GLU A 147 17.40 -4.79 12.39
C GLU A 147 15.89 -4.98 12.53
N PRO A 148 15.08 -4.02 12.02
CA PRO A 148 13.63 -4.14 11.99
C PRO A 148 13.14 -5.31 11.14
N GLU A 149 12.02 -5.91 11.55
CA GLU A 149 11.23 -6.80 10.69
C GLU A 149 10.35 -5.96 9.77
N ILE A 150 10.33 -6.25 8.48
CA ILE A 150 9.59 -5.49 7.49
C ILE A 150 8.68 -6.42 6.70
N ILE A 151 7.39 -6.07 6.61
CA ILE A 151 6.43 -6.74 5.73
C ILE A 151 5.88 -5.75 4.71
N GLY A 152 5.90 -6.15 3.43
CA GLY A 152 5.20 -5.48 2.34
C GLY A 152 3.94 -6.23 1.95
N THR A 153 2.83 -5.53 1.81
CA THR A 153 1.58 -6.14 1.39
C THR A 153 0.94 -5.37 0.25
N ASP A 154 0.31 -6.09 -0.68
CA ASP A 154 -0.45 -5.52 -1.78
C ASP A 154 -1.58 -6.47 -2.18
N ILE A 155 -2.64 -5.93 -2.78
CA ILE A 155 -3.77 -6.71 -3.26
C ILE A 155 -3.42 -7.50 -4.54
N SER A 156 -2.46 -7.01 -5.32
CA SER A 156 -2.06 -7.58 -6.59
C SER A 156 -1.04 -8.70 -6.42
N THR A 157 -1.38 -9.90 -6.86
CA THR A 157 -0.48 -11.06 -6.83
C THR A 157 0.71 -10.88 -7.77
N THR A 158 0.47 -10.23 -8.92
CA THR A 158 1.51 -9.96 -9.92
C THR A 158 2.61 -9.06 -9.36
N VAL A 159 2.26 -7.99 -8.64
CA VAL A 159 3.29 -7.09 -8.09
C VAL A 159 4.01 -7.71 -6.90
N ILE A 160 3.34 -8.51 -6.08
CA ILE A 160 3.98 -9.27 -4.99
C ILE A 160 4.98 -10.30 -5.55
N GLY A 161 4.66 -10.94 -6.67
CA GLY A 161 5.62 -11.80 -7.38
C GLY A 161 6.90 -11.04 -7.76
N ARG A 162 6.74 -9.89 -8.41
CA ARG A 162 7.87 -9.01 -8.80
C ARG A 162 8.65 -8.48 -7.59
N ALA A 163 7.95 -8.10 -6.52
CA ALA A 163 8.60 -7.67 -5.28
C ALA A 163 9.50 -8.77 -4.68
N ARG A 164 9.05 -10.02 -4.71
CA ARG A 164 9.87 -11.17 -4.25
C ARG A 164 11.08 -11.44 -5.14
N GLU A 165 10.94 -11.27 -6.46
CA GLU A 165 12.06 -11.36 -7.39
C GLU A 165 13.11 -10.27 -7.10
N GLY A 166 12.65 -9.06 -6.77
CA GLY A 166 13.49 -7.93 -6.40
C GLY A 166 14.40 -7.44 -7.52
N VAL A 167 13.96 -7.55 -8.79
CA VAL A 167 14.74 -7.14 -9.97
C VAL A 167 14.18 -5.85 -10.53
N TYR A 168 15.02 -4.82 -10.68
CA TYR A 168 14.62 -3.47 -11.06
C TYR A 168 15.52 -2.89 -12.16
N ARG A 169 14.99 -1.90 -12.90
CA ARG A 169 15.67 -1.21 -14.00
C ARG A 169 15.43 0.29 -13.94
N ASP A 170 16.26 1.05 -14.63
CA ASP A 170 16.12 2.46 -15.01
C ASP A 170 15.24 3.34 -14.10
N ARG A 171 13.96 3.51 -14.49
CA ARG A 171 13.01 4.40 -13.83
C ARG A 171 12.83 4.09 -12.35
N ALA A 172 12.85 2.82 -11.97
CA ALA A 172 12.69 2.41 -10.58
C ALA A 172 13.89 2.85 -9.73
N LEU A 173 15.11 2.79 -10.30
CA LEU A 173 16.39 3.01 -9.60
C LEU A 173 16.87 4.48 -9.65
N ARG A 174 16.20 5.37 -10.38
CA ARG A 174 16.66 6.73 -10.70
C ARG A 174 17.05 7.60 -9.49
N LEU A 175 16.50 7.33 -8.31
CA LEU A 175 16.78 8.06 -7.08
C LEU A 175 17.65 7.26 -6.09
N VAL A 176 18.12 6.08 -6.47
CA VAL A 176 19.04 5.30 -5.64
C VAL A 176 20.43 5.92 -5.72
N PRO A 177 21.01 6.37 -4.60
CA PRO A 177 22.38 6.85 -4.58
C PRO A 177 23.36 5.76 -5.06
N PRO A 178 24.43 6.13 -5.81
CA PRO A 178 25.39 5.17 -6.35
C PRO A 178 26.03 4.24 -5.30
N ASP A 179 26.31 4.78 -4.11
CA ASP A 179 26.89 4.00 -3.00
C ASP A 179 25.92 2.92 -2.52
N LEU A 180 24.63 3.27 -2.37
CA LEU A 180 23.58 2.32 -1.98
C LEU A 180 23.29 1.30 -3.09
N LEU A 181 23.36 1.72 -4.36
CA LEU A 181 23.23 0.79 -5.47
C LEU A 181 24.35 -0.25 -5.44
N LYS A 182 25.58 0.15 -5.16
CA LYS A 182 26.75 -0.75 -5.04
C LYS A 182 26.64 -1.68 -3.82
N GLU A 183 26.11 -1.18 -2.70
CA GLU A 183 26.06 -1.94 -1.45
C GLU A 183 24.91 -2.94 -1.40
N TYR A 184 23.71 -2.53 -1.87
CA TYR A 184 22.47 -3.30 -1.69
C TYR A 184 21.97 -4.01 -2.94
N PHE A 185 22.62 -3.81 -4.09
CA PHE A 185 22.17 -4.41 -5.34
C PHE A 185 23.28 -5.14 -6.07
N VAL A 186 22.90 -6.14 -6.84
CA VAL A 186 23.77 -6.90 -7.73
C VAL A 186 23.29 -6.72 -9.16
N ARG A 187 24.19 -6.38 -10.07
CA ARG A 187 23.87 -6.32 -11.50
C ARG A 187 23.60 -7.72 -12.03
N VAL A 188 22.48 -7.92 -12.73
CA VAL A 188 22.05 -9.24 -13.20
C VAL A 188 22.12 -9.42 -14.70
N ASP A 189 22.18 -8.32 -15.48
CA ASP A 189 22.38 -8.37 -16.94
C ASP A 189 23.12 -7.12 -17.47
N ASP A 190 23.54 -7.20 -18.75
CA ASP A 190 24.19 -6.10 -19.45
C ASP A 190 23.21 -4.99 -19.87
N ALA A 191 21.90 -5.26 -19.85
CA ALA A 191 20.87 -4.29 -20.15
C ALA A 191 20.48 -3.39 -18.94
N GLY A 192 21.26 -3.43 -17.85
CA GLY A 192 21.12 -2.51 -16.71
C GLY A 192 20.10 -2.94 -15.68
N ALA A 193 19.74 -4.24 -15.58
CA ALA A 193 18.96 -4.74 -14.48
C ALA A 193 19.82 -4.96 -13.23
N PHE A 194 19.25 -4.58 -12.10
CA PHE A 194 19.82 -4.81 -10.78
C PHE A 194 18.84 -5.60 -9.91
N GLN A 195 19.36 -6.58 -9.19
CA GLN A 195 18.60 -7.30 -8.18
C GLN A 195 19.02 -6.83 -6.78
N VAL A 196 18.06 -6.65 -5.90
CA VAL A 196 18.35 -6.43 -4.48
C VAL A 196 19.15 -7.61 -3.95
N SER A 197 20.20 -7.35 -3.19
CA SER A 197 21.10 -8.39 -2.68
C SER A 197 20.36 -9.45 -1.85
N ALA A 198 20.86 -10.68 -1.84
CA ALA A 198 20.24 -11.77 -1.06
C ALA A 198 20.16 -11.42 0.44
N ALA A 199 21.16 -10.75 0.99
CA ALA A 199 21.17 -10.30 2.37
C ALA A 199 20.02 -9.31 2.66
N ALA A 200 19.78 -8.31 1.79
CA ALA A 200 18.66 -7.38 1.98
C ALA A 200 17.30 -8.05 1.79
N ARG A 201 17.17 -8.98 0.86
CA ARG A 201 15.92 -9.73 0.62
C ARG A 201 15.55 -10.70 1.77
N ALA A 202 16.53 -11.26 2.48
CA ALA A 202 16.30 -12.21 3.55
C ALA A 202 15.55 -11.62 4.76
N HIS A 203 15.54 -10.30 4.93
CA HIS A 203 14.93 -9.62 6.08
C HIS A 203 13.62 -8.92 5.77
N VAL A 204 12.98 -9.23 4.63
CA VAL A 204 11.68 -8.70 4.24
C VAL A 204 10.70 -9.82 3.90
N GLU A 205 9.44 -9.63 4.26
CA GLU A 205 8.35 -10.52 3.90
C GLU A 205 7.42 -9.82 2.91
N PHE A 206 6.87 -10.57 1.94
CA PHE A 206 5.85 -10.07 1.02
C PHE A 206 4.63 -10.97 1.05
N LYS A 207 3.43 -10.35 1.18
CA LYS A 207 2.17 -11.07 1.28
C LYS A 207 1.09 -10.40 0.44
N VAL A 208 0.29 -11.21 -0.26
CA VAL A 208 -0.95 -10.72 -0.87
C VAL A 208 -1.94 -10.39 0.26
N HIS A 209 -2.51 -9.19 0.23
CA HIS A 209 -3.36 -8.70 1.29
C HIS A 209 -4.31 -7.61 0.77
N ASN A 210 -5.58 -7.76 1.06
CA ASN A 210 -6.60 -6.79 0.71
C ASN A 210 -6.90 -5.88 1.91
N LEU A 211 -6.45 -4.63 1.85
CA LEU A 211 -6.67 -3.63 2.90
C LEU A 211 -8.16 -3.36 3.21
N PHE A 212 -9.06 -3.71 2.28
CA PHE A 212 -10.50 -3.48 2.45
C PHE A 212 -11.18 -4.59 3.25
N THR A 213 -10.71 -5.84 3.13
CA THR A 213 -11.38 -7.03 3.70
C THR A 213 -10.58 -7.74 4.76
N ASP A 214 -9.24 -7.76 4.65
CA ASP A 214 -8.41 -8.63 5.47
C ASP A 214 -8.02 -7.97 6.80
N PRO A 215 -7.86 -8.75 7.88
CA PRO A 215 -7.27 -8.26 9.10
C PRO A 215 -5.81 -7.85 8.89
N PRO A 216 -5.23 -7.00 9.75
CA PRO A 216 -3.84 -6.60 9.61
C PRO A 216 -2.90 -7.83 9.63
N PRO A 217 -1.82 -7.83 8.83
CA PRO A 217 -0.91 -8.97 8.73
C PRO A 217 -0.12 -9.20 10.02
N TRP A 218 0.08 -8.15 10.81
CA TRP A 218 0.71 -8.16 12.12
C TRP A 218 -0.02 -7.23 13.09
N GLU A 219 0.08 -7.53 14.37
CA GLU A 219 -0.31 -6.64 15.48
C GLU A 219 0.94 -6.08 16.17
N GLY A 220 0.78 -4.91 16.78
CA GLY A 220 1.87 -4.24 17.50
C GLY A 220 2.98 -3.73 16.59
N VAL A 221 2.66 -3.35 15.33
CA VAL A 221 3.64 -2.74 14.43
C VAL A 221 3.99 -1.33 14.90
N ASN A 222 5.27 -0.97 14.83
CA ASN A 222 5.73 0.35 15.25
C ASN A 222 5.51 1.40 14.17
N ILE A 223 5.57 1.01 12.91
CA ILE A 223 5.46 1.91 11.76
C ILE A 223 4.59 1.28 10.68
N ILE A 224 3.63 2.06 10.17
CA ILE A 224 2.86 1.73 8.98
C ILE A 224 3.16 2.77 7.89
N PHE A 225 3.55 2.32 6.71
CA PHE A 225 3.60 3.11 5.48
C PHE A 225 2.37 2.76 4.65
N CYS A 226 1.47 3.73 4.42
CA CYS A 226 0.34 3.61 3.51
C CYS A 226 0.32 4.86 2.63
N ARG A 227 1.19 4.88 1.62
CA ARG A 227 1.47 6.07 0.81
C ARG A 227 0.93 5.92 -0.61
N ASN A 228 0.19 6.92 -1.07
CA ASN A 228 -0.41 6.95 -2.40
C ASN A 228 -1.38 5.76 -2.67
N VAL A 229 -2.04 5.27 -1.63
CA VAL A 229 -3.01 4.17 -1.66
C VAL A 229 -4.40 4.66 -1.30
N MET A 230 -4.53 5.47 -0.26
CA MET A 230 -5.83 5.97 0.21
C MET A 230 -6.50 6.92 -0.79
N ILE A 231 -5.75 7.47 -1.74
CA ILE A 231 -6.30 8.28 -2.85
C ILE A 231 -7.30 7.50 -3.71
N TYR A 232 -7.26 6.17 -3.66
CA TYR A 232 -8.18 5.28 -4.38
C TYR A 232 -9.43 4.93 -3.58
N PHE A 233 -9.52 5.28 -2.30
CA PHE A 233 -10.64 4.97 -1.43
C PHE A 233 -11.53 6.19 -1.20
N ASP A 234 -12.82 5.96 -1.02
CA ASP A 234 -13.73 6.98 -0.54
C ASP A 234 -13.55 7.26 0.97
N LYS A 235 -14.15 8.33 1.48
CA LYS A 235 -13.99 8.73 2.88
C LYS A 235 -14.43 7.67 3.89
N PRO A 236 -15.58 6.97 3.73
CA PRO A 236 -15.96 5.89 4.62
C PRO A 236 -14.92 4.77 4.67
N THR A 237 -14.38 4.35 3.51
CA THR A 237 -13.36 3.32 3.42
C THR A 237 -12.03 3.78 4.05
N GLN A 238 -11.62 5.04 3.80
CA GLN A 238 -10.44 5.62 4.45
C GLN A 238 -10.58 5.61 5.99
N THR A 239 -11.73 6.01 6.53
CA THR A 239 -11.97 6.00 7.98
C THR A 239 -11.93 4.59 8.56
N LYS A 240 -12.59 3.63 7.90
CA LYS A 240 -12.56 2.21 8.30
C LYS A 240 -11.13 1.66 8.31
N LEU A 241 -10.32 2.01 7.32
CA LEU A 241 -8.93 1.57 7.22
C LEU A 241 -8.08 2.19 8.33
N VAL A 242 -8.13 3.51 8.49
CA VAL A 242 -7.26 4.25 9.42
C VAL A 242 -7.66 4.02 10.88
N ASP A 243 -8.91 4.32 11.25
CA ASP A 243 -9.38 4.23 12.63
C ASP A 243 -9.79 2.80 13.02
N GLY A 244 -10.03 1.93 12.05
CA GLY A 244 -10.34 0.51 12.27
C GLY A 244 -9.09 -0.38 12.21
N ILE A 245 -8.50 -0.54 11.03
CA ILE A 245 -7.43 -1.53 10.80
C ILE A 245 -6.09 -1.03 11.32
N PHE A 246 -5.64 0.16 10.88
CA PHE A 246 -4.33 0.68 11.27
C PHE A 246 -4.26 1.03 12.76
N ALA A 247 -5.32 1.64 13.32
CA ALA A 247 -5.34 1.96 14.74
C ALA A 247 -5.27 0.72 15.65
N ARG A 248 -5.77 -0.44 15.20
CA ARG A 248 -5.64 -1.70 15.95
C ARG A 248 -4.27 -2.33 15.76
N ALA A 249 -3.75 -2.31 14.53
CA ALA A 249 -2.47 -2.93 14.21
C ALA A 249 -1.27 -2.22 14.84
N ILE A 250 -1.32 -0.88 14.94
CA ILE A 250 -0.17 -0.05 15.32
C ILE A 250 0.02 0.02 16.84
N HIS A 251 1.28 -0.03 17.26
CA HIS A 251 1.67 0.15 18.66
C HIS A 251 1.22 1.53 19.21
N PRO A 252 0.89 1.68 20.50
CA PRO A 252 0.46 2.97 21.07
C PRO A 252 1.36 4.17 20.82
N ASP A 253 2.66 3.95 20.62
CA ASP A 253 3.64 5.00 20.29
C ASP A 253 4.02 5.02 18.81
N GLY A 254 3.31 4.26 17.97
CA GLY A 254 3.65 4.03 16.58
C GLY A 254 3.30 5.18 15.64
N TYR A 255 3.85 5.10 14.44
CA TYR A 255 3.77 6.12 13.40
C TYR A 255 3.09 5.61 12.13
N LEU A 256 2.20 6.43 11.55
CA LEU A 256 1.55 6.19 10.27
C LEU A 256 2.06 7.22 9.25
N PHE A 257 2.67 6.74 8.17
CA PHE A 257 3.17 7.53 7.04
C PHE A 257 2.17 7.46 5.90
N ILE A 258 1.80 8.60 5.33
CA ILE A 258 0.90 8.69 4.18
C ILE A 258 1.54 9.51 3.05
N GLY A 259 1.01 9.43 1.82
CA GLY A 259 1.55 10.19 0.69
C GLY A 259 1.31 11.70 0.81
N HIS A 260 2.09 12.50 0.10
CA HIS A 260 2.02 13.98 0.16
C HIS A 260 0.67 14.56 -0.26
N SER A 261 -0.08 13.88 -1.14
CA SER A 261 -1.42 14.29 -1.57
C SER A 261 -2.54 13.78 -0.66
N GLU A 262 -2.21 13.12 0.44
CA GLU A 262 -3.15 12.51 1.37
C GLU A 262 -3.19 13.30 2.69
N SER A 263 -4.33 13.29 3.39
CA SER A 263 -4.49 13.93 4.70
C SER A 263 -5.52 13.20 5.53
N LEU A 264 -5.20 12.98 6.81
CA LEU A 264 -6.08 12.37 7.79
C LEU A 264 -6.81 13.41 8.65
N SER A 265 -6.42 14.67 8.63
CA SER A 265 -6.84 15.72 9.58
C SER A 265 -8.37 15.92 9.63
N SER A 266 -9.09 15.58 8.56
CA SER A 266 -10.53 15.81 8.46
C SER A 266 -11.39 14.66 8.99
N PHE A 267 -10.82 13.49 9.33
CA PHE A 267 -11.64 12.32 9.67
C PHE A 267 -11.09 11.39 10.76
N THR A 268 -9.77 11.39 11.02
CA THR A 268 -9.24 10.47 12.05
C THR A 268 -9.42 11.00 13.47
N THR A 269 -9.80 10.12 14.37
CA THR A 269 -9.82 10.37 15.82
C THR A 269 -8.65 9.70 16.54
N CYS A 270 -8.00 8.74 15.90
CA CYS A 270 -6.95 7.89 16.49
C CYS A 270 -5.53 8.41 16.30
N PHE A 271 -5.32 9.36 15.37
CA PHE A 271 -3.99 9.82 15.01
C PHE A 271 -3.86 11.34 15.11
N THR A 272 -2.64 11.82 15.41
CA THR A 272 -2.29 13.26 15.45
C THR A 272 -1.14 13.51 14.49
N TYR A 273 -1.22 14.60 13.73
CA TYR A 273 -0.16 15.00 12.81
C TYR A 273 1.12 15.37 13.55
N ALA A 274 2.25 14.78 13.15
CA ALA A 274 3.56 15.02 13.75
C ALA A 274 4.29 16.17 13.02
N SER A 275 3.85 17.40 13.24
CA SER A 275 4.28 18.60 12.49
C SER A 275 5.80 18.84 12.53
N SER A 276 6.49 18.46 13.59
CA SER A 276 7.94 18.58 13.74
C SER A 276 8.75 17.76 12.73
N LEU A 277 8.16 16.73 12.13
CA LEU A 277 8.83 15.83 11.20
C LEU A 277 8.85 16.33 9.75
N LYS A 278 8.16 17.45 9.45
CA LYS A 278 8.13 18.10 8.11
C LYS A 278 7.75 17.16 6.95
N ALA A 279 6.97 16.13 7.23
CA ALA A 279 6.45 15.16 6.28
C ALA A 279 5.05 14.73 6.73
N PRO A 280 4.18 14.19 5.85
CA PRO A 280 2.85 13.71 6.24
C PRO A 280 2.94 12.42 7.06
N ILE A 281 3.33 12.58 8.31
CA ILE A 281 3.51 11.54 9.31
C ILE A 281 2.57 11.82 10.48
N TYR A 282 1.90 10.79 10.94
CA TYR A 282 0.97 10.85 12.05
C TYR A 282 1.43 9.91 13.17
N ARG A 283 1.24 10.33 14.42
CA ARG A 283 1.50 9.50 15.60
C ARG A 283 0.17 9.02 16.18
N LYS A 284 0.11 7.77 16.61
CA LYS A 284 -1.06 7.25 17.31
C LYS A 284 -1.27 8.00 18.61
N LYS A 285 -2.50 8.43 18.89
CA LYS A 285 -2.87 9.05 20.17
C LYS A 285 -2.77 8.03 21.30
N LYS A 286 -2.23 8.43 22.45
CA LYS A 286 -2.26 7.60 23.64
C LYS A 286 -3.70 7.48 24.17
N ALA A 287 -4.05 6.34 24.76
CA ALA A 287 -5.40 6.10 25.25
C ALA A 287 -5.88 7.17 26.27
N LYS A 288 -4.96 7.84 26.99
CA LYS A 288 -5.29 8.95 27.88
C LYS A 288 -5.71 10.22 27.17
N ASP A 289 -5.26 10.44 25.94
CA ASP A 289 -5.58 11.64 25.14
C ASP A 289 -6.89 11.48 24.36
N ALA A 290 -7.41 10.27 24.26
CA ALA A 290 -8.69 9.96 23.61
C ALA A 290 -9.90 10.26 24.50
N PHE A 291 -9.71 10.35 25.82
CA PHE A 291 -10.74 10.75 26.80
C PHE A 291 -10.49 12.19 27.27
N GLY A 292 -10.53 13.14 26.35
CA GLY A 292 -10.56 14.57 26.66
C GLY A 292 -11.96 15.00 27.14
N ILE A 293 -12.44 14.44 28.24
CA ILE A 293 -13.51 15.02 29.05
C ILE A 293 -12.81 15.67 30.24
N THR A 294 -12.66 16.98 30.14
CA THR A 294 -12.27 17.86 31.26
C THR A 294 -13.12 17.56 32.48
N LYS A 295 -12.46 17.22 33.59
CA LYS A 295 -13.09 17.05 34.93
C LYS A 295 -13.66 18.37 35.49
N ASP A 296 -13.75 19.42 34.71
CA ASP A 296 -14.15 20.78 35.15
C ASP A 296 -15.62 21.13 34.87
N ALA A 297 -16.48 20.16 34.48
CA ALA A 297 -17.87 20.43 34.17
C ALA A 297 -18.88 19.95 35.24
N PHE A 298 -18.44 19.48 36.41
CA PHE A 298 -19.34 19.25 37.54
C PHE A 298 -18.88 20.05 38.76
N GLY A 299 -19.24 21.34 38.75
CA GLY A 299 -19.25 22.16 39.95
C GLY A 299 -20.27 21.60 40.95
N ILE A 300 -19.80 20.81 41.92
CA ILE A 300 -20.54 20.55 43.15
C ILE A 300 -19.94 21.47 44.19
N THR A 301 -20.56 22.61 44.37
CA THR A 301 -20.48 23.45 45.55
C THR A 301 -20.91 22.61 46.77
N LYS A 302 -19.99 22.32 47.67
CA LYS A 302 -20.33 21.97 49.02
C LYS A 302 -20.52 23.26 49.80
N GLU A 303 -21.74 23.77 49.86
CA GLU A 303 -22.15 24.60 50.97
C GLU A 303 -22.42 23.71 52.17
N GLY A 304 -21.88 23.98 53.21
CA GLY A 304 -21.88 24.16 54.57
C GLY A 304 -23.10 23.68 55.33
N THR A 305 -22.86 23.09 56.53
CA THR A 305 -23.61 23.57 57.73
C THR A 305 -23.09 22.83 58.95
N LEU A 306 -22.66 23.61 59.92
CA LEU A 306 -22.77 23.51 61.37
C LEU A 306 -22.39 22.20 62.05
#